data_a2cf71f66468d4478688fc7b797a9d51
#
_entry.id   a2cf71f66468d4478688fc7b797a9d51
#
_cell.length_a   1.000
_cell.length_b   1.000
_cell.length_c   1.000
_cell.angle_alpha   90.00
_cell.angle_beta   90.00
_cell.angle_gamma   90.00
#
_symmetry.space_group_name_H-M   'P 1'
#
loop_
_entity.id
_entity.type
_entity.pdbx_description
1 polymer ?
#
loop_
_entity_poly.entity_id
_entity_poly.type
_entity_poly.pdbx_seq_one_letter_code
_entity_poly.pdbx_strand_id
1 'polypeptide(L)'
;MAKPVRLLSVGAFTLDTILRIETLPTHQGKFIASDGVQIASGMATSAACAAHRLGAEVSLWASAGDDPVGDQLIADIEGEGVDCSLIRRVTGARSALAAILVDAHGERIIVPFYDRQAQADPDALPLADLSAFDAVLVDVRWPGAAALALSAARSIGRPAILDADTAPVEVLERLLPLASHIVASEPAARIVCGHALDPESACADLASRTDAFVAVTGGAGGTWWHDRATGRVRHVEAPKVNAIDTLAAGDVFHGAFAVGLAEAMPMEEALRFASAAAALKCLRFGGRLGAPTRAETLAMMAAHWPPAQKGKGS
;
A
#
# COMPACT_ATOMS: atom_id res chain seq x y z
N MET A 1 21.19 18.15 4.87
CA MET A 1 20.02 17.22 4.90
C MET A 1 20.48 15.91 4.28
N ALA A 2 20.08 14.74 4.80
CA ALA A 2 20.36 13.46 4.15
C ALA A 2 19.69 13.45 2.76
N LYS A 3 20.27 12.69 1.81
CA LYS A 3 19.67 12.51 0.48
C LYS A 3 18.34 11.78 0.63
N PRO A 4 17.26 12.18 -0.08
CA PRO A 4 16.02 11.44 -0.09
C PRO A 4 16.23 9.98 -0.51
N VAL A 5 15.51 9.06 0.13
CA VAL A 5 15.48 7.65 -0.32
C VAL A 5 14.69 7.53 -1.60
N ARG A 6 15.06 6.57 -2.46
CA ARG A 6 14.44 6.34 -3.76
C ARG A 6 13.67 5.03 -3.75
N LEU A 7 12.40 5.09 -4.11
CA LEU A 7 11.49 3.93 -4.12
C LEU A 7 10.96 3.66 -5.53
N LEU A 8 10.87 2.38 -5.89
CA LEU A 8 10.09 1.93 -7.03
C LEU A 8 8.78 1.33 -6.51
N SER A 9 7.64 1.90 -6.91
CA SER A 9 6.32 1.35 -6.64
C SER A 9 5.77 0.69 -7.90
N VAL A 10 5.22 -0.54 -7.79
CA VAL A 10 4.81 -1.34 -8.95
C VAL A 10 3.41 -1.91 -8.76
N GLY A 11 2.49 -1.65 -9.69
CA GLY A 11 1.16 -2.28 -9.63
C GLY A 11 0.02 -1.46 -10.19
N ALA A 12 -1.06 -1.36 -9.42
CA ALA A 12 -2.34 -0.78 -9.84
C ALA A 12 -2.26 0.72 -10.13
N PHE A 13 -2.89 1.10 -11.24
CA PHE A 13 -3.03 2.48 -11.70
C PHE A 13 -4.45 2.66 -12.26
N THR A 14 -5.33 3.30 -11.50
CA THR A 14 -6.77 3.37 -11.77
C THR A 14 -7.30 4.78 -11.66
N LEU A 15 -8.32 5.11 -12.45
CA LEU A 15 -9.13 6.31 -12.22
C LEU A 15 -10.29 5.97 -11.30
N ASP A 16 -10.19 6.39 -10.05
CA ASP A 16 -11.21 6.14 -9.03
C ASP A 16 -12.23 7.28 -9.02
N THR A 17 -13.52 6.93 -9.14
CA THR A 17 -14.64 7.80 -8.87
C THR A 17 -15.19 7.45 -7.48
N ILE A 18 -14.88 8.27 -6.49
CA ILE A 18 -15.26 8.06 -5.09
C ILE A 18 -16.46 8.93 -4.78
N LEU A 19 -17.57 8.31 -4.41
CA LEU A 19 -18.81 9.00 -4.06
C LEU A 19 -19.13 8.74 -2.59
N ARG A 20 -19.39 9.83 -1.85
CA ARG A 20 -19.81 9.76 -0.45
C ARG A 20 -21.34 9.69 -0.38
N ILE A 21 -21.85 8.69 0.31
CA ILE A 21 -23.27 8.46 0.53
C ILE A 21 -23.57 8.33 2.03
N GLU A 22 -24.81 8.41 2.42
CA GLU A 22 -25.20 8.28 3.83
C GLU A 22 -25.03 6.83 4.33
N THR A 23 -25.53 5.87 3.55
CA THR A 23 -25.46 4.44 3.84
C THR A 23 -25.19 3.65 2.56
N LEU A 24 -24.42 2.56 2.65
CA LEU A 24 -24.19 1.67 1.50
C LEU A 24 -25.49 1.03 0.99
N PRO A 25 -25.68 0.92 -0.34
CA PRO A 25 -26.86 0.32 -0.93
C PRO A 25 -27.03 -1.15 -0.54
N THR A 26 -28.20 -1.50 -0.04
CA THR A 26 -28.63 -2.89 0.20
C THR A 26 -29.70 -3.37 -0.78
N HIS A 27 -30.14 -2.49 -1.69
CA HIS A 27 -31.18 -2.76 -2.67
C HIS A 27 -30.95 -1.92 -3.95
N GLN A 28 -31.71 -2.21 -5.00
CA GLN A 28 -31.70 -1.43 -6.23
C GLN A 28 -32.33 -0.05 -6.02
N GLY A 29 -31.76 0.99 -6.65
CA GLY A 29 -32.33 2.33 -6.54
C GLY A 29 -31.40 3.43 -7.07
N LYS A 30 -31.86 4.67 -6.85
CA LYS A 30 -31.07 5.87 -7.09
C LYS A 30 -30.61 6.41 -5.75
N PHE A 31 -29.31 6.52 -5.57
CA PHE A 31 -28.67 7.01 -4.36
C PHE A 31 -27.97 8.34 -4.72
N ILE A 32 -28.25 9.38 -3.94
CA ILE A 32 -27.68 10.71 -4.16
C ILE A 32 -26.44 10.83 -3.27
N ALA A 33 -25.30 11.08 -3.91
CA ALA A 33 -24.06 11.33 -3.20
C ALA A 33 -24.08 12.74 -2.57
N SER A 34 -23.55 12.86 -1.37
CA SER A 34 -23.36 14.14 -0.66
C SER A 34 -22.04 14.82 -1.04
N ASP A 35 -21.09 14.06 -1.55
CA ASP A 35 -19.75 14.51 -1.99
C ASP A 35 -19.19 13.53 -3.02
N GLY A 36 -18.22 13.98 -3.81
CA GLY A 36 -17.57 13.12 -4.78
C GLY A 36 -16.27 13.69 -5.31
N VAL A 37 -15.32 12.80 -5.60
CA VAL A 37 -14.04 13.14 -6.20
C VAL A 37 -13.64 12.09 -7.23
N GLN A 38 -12.97 12.52 -8.30
CA GLN A 38 -12.34 11.65 -9.28
C GLN A 38 -10.84 11.88 -9.24
N ILE A 39 -10.05 10.82 -9.04
CA ILE A 39 -8.60 10.89 -8.82
C ILE A 39 -7.89 9.71 -9.46
N ALA A 40 -6.66 9.91 -9.89
CA ALA A 40 -5.74 8.81 -10.15
C ALA A 40 -5.42 8.09 -8.83
N SER A 41 -5.51 6.78 -8.81
CA SER A 41 -5.42 5.94 -7.63
C SER A 41 -4.92 4.53 -8.00
N GLY A 42 -5.17 3.56 -7.14
CA GLY A 42 -4.67 2.19 -7.19
C GLY A 42 -3.71 1.94 -6.04
N MET A 43 -3.55 0.69 -5.62
CA MET A 43 -2.77 0.34 -4.43
C MET A 43 -1.33 0.88 -4.52
N ALA A 44 -0.56 0.47 -5.55
CA ALA A 44 0.80 0.94 -5.77
C ALA A 44 0.88 2.46 -5.97
N THR A 45 -0.09 3.05 -6.67
CA THR A 45 -0.16 4.49 -6.93
C THR A 45 -0.41 5.27 -5.64
N SER A 46 -1.36 4.83 -4.82
CA SER A 46 -1.67 5.46 -3.53
C SER A 46 -0.49 5.36 -2.57
N ALA A 47 0.19 4.22 -2.54
CA ALA A 47 1.41 4.01 -1.77
C ALA A 47 2.56 4.90 -2.25
N ALA A 48 2.73 5.07 -3.58
CA ALA A 48 3.73 5.96 -4.18
C ALA A 48 3.52 7.42 -3.76
N CYS A 49 2.28 7.93 -3.86
CA CYS A 49 1.95 9.29 -3.42
C CYS A 49 2.17 9.48 -1.92
N ALA A 50 1.80 8.49 -1.09
CA ALA A 50 2.04 8.53 0.34
C ALA A 50 3.54 8.58 0.65
N ALA A 51 4.34 7.72 0.04
CA ALA A 51 5.78 7.70 0.20
C ALA A 51 6.45 9.02 -0.22
N HIS A 52 5.99 9.61 -1.33
CA HIS A 52 6.48 10.92 -1.79
C HIS A 52 6.16 12.02 -0.76
N ARG A 53 4.93 12.10 -0.23
CA ARG A 53 4.55 13.05 0.82
C ARG A 53 5.33 12.87 2.13
N LEU A 54 5.85 11.67 2.36
CA LEU A 54 6.72 11.34 3.49
C LEU A 54 8.20 11.63 3.21
N GLY A 55 8.55 12.13 2.02
CA GLY A 55 9.87 12.65 1.69
C GLY A 55 10.74 11.74 0.80
N ALA A 56 10.20 10.68 0.23
CA ALA A 56 10.90 9.84 -0.73
C ALA A 56 10.84 10.42 -2.15
N GLU A 57 11.84 10.13 -2.99
CA GLU A 57 11.75 10.19 -4.44
C GLU A 57 11.14 8.88 -4.92
N VAL A 58 10.03 8.93 -5.67
CA VAL A 58 9.30 7.72 -6.05
C VAL A 58 9.09 7.68 -7.55
N SER A 59 9.43 6.54 -8.18
CA SER A 59 9.04 6.20 -9.54
C SER A 59 7.93 5.15 -9.51
N LEU A 60 6.90 5.33 -10.35
CA LEU A 60 5.78 4.42 -10.49
C LEU A 60 5.92 3.60 -11.76
N TRP A 61 6.01 2.26 -11.63
CA TRP A 61 5.87 1.33 -12.75
C TRP A 61 4.49 0.69 -12.73
N ALA A 62 3.66 1.15 -13.64
CA ALA A 62 2.31 0.67 -13.80
C ALA A 62 1.93 0.57 -15.28
N SER A 63 0.70 0.19 -15.58
CA SER A 63 0.21 0.07 -16.94
C SER A 63 -1.11 0.80 -17.11
N ALA A 64 -1.23 1.53 -18.23
CA ALA A 64 -2.44 2.23 -18.64
C ALA A 64 -2.72 1.99 -20.12
N GLY A 65 -3.97 2.17 -20.52
CA GLY A 65 -4.34 2.25 -21.93
C GLY A 65 -3.72 3.49 -22.61
N ASP A 66 -3.57 3.42 -23.92
CA ASP A 66 -3.23 4.59 -24.73
C ASP A 66 -4.52 5.36 -25.07
N ASP A 67 -5.12 5.94 -24.03
CA ASP A 67 -6.41 6.62 -24.07
C ASP A 67 -6.41 7.89 -23.17
N PRO A 68 -7.41 8.77 -23.30
CA PRO A 68 -7.47 10.02 -22.52
C PRO A 68 -7.49 9.80 -20.99
N VAL A 69 -7.99 8.66 -20.52
CA VAL A 69 -7.97 8.31 -19.09
C VAL A 69 -6.53 8.05 -18.64
N GLY A 70 -5.74 7.35 -19.45
CA GLY A 70 -4.31 7.13 -19.19
C GLY A 70 -3.53 8.44 -19.15
N ASP A 71 -3.85 9.41 -20.00
CA ASP A 71 -3.24 10.74 -19.98
C ASP A 71 -3.59 11.50 -18.69
N GLN A 72 -4.87 11.46 -18.29
CA GLN A 72 -5.34 12.06 -17.05
C GLN A 72 -4.65 11.45 -15.83
N LEU A 73 -4.54 10.12 -15.78
CA LEU A 73 -3.89 9.39 -14.68
C LEU A 73 -2.43 9.83 -14.51
N ILE A 74 -1.68 9.90 -15.63
CA ILE A 74 -0.27 10.31 -15.60
C ILE A 74 -0.15 11.77 -15.13
N ALA A 75 -0.93 12.68 -15.71
CA ALA A 75 -0.89 14.10 -15.33
C ALA A 75 -1.20 14.32 -13.85
N ASP A 76 -2.19 13.60 -13.30
CA ASP A 76 -2.56 13.65 -11.88
C ASP A 76 -1.40 13.23 -10.97
N ILE A 77 -0.71 12.14 -11.29
CA ILE A 77 0.34 11.57 -10.44
C ILE A 77 1.67 12.34 -10.59
N GLU A 78 2.00 12.82 -11.77
CA GLU A 78 3.12 13.74 -11.97
C GLU A 78 2.89 15.07 -11.21
N GLY A 79 1.65 15.55 -11.17
CA GLY A 79 1.26 16.72 -10.37
C GLY A 79 1.45 16.54 -8.87
N GLU A 80 1.44 15.31 -8.37
CA GLU A 80 1.78 14.96 -6.97
C GLU A 80 3.31 14.83 -6.73
N GLY A 81 4.13 14.86 -7.79
CA GLY A 81 5.60 14.76 -7.70
C GLY A 81 6.16 13.34 -7.82
N VAL A 82 5.36 12.37 -8.22
CA VAL A 82 5.80 10.99 -8.50
C VAL A 82 6.24 10.87 -9.95
N ASP A 83 7.40 10.25 -10.19
CA ASP A 83 7.92 10.01 -11.56
C ASP A 83 7.12 8.91 -12.26
N CYS A 84 6.44 9.29 -13.35
CA CYS A 84 5.63 8.39 -14.18
C CYS A 84 6.34 7.93 -15.47
N SER A 85 7.63 8.17 -15.62
CA SER A 85 8.41 7.82 -16.83
C SER A 85 8.41 6.31 -17.14
N LEU A 86 8.09 5.47 -16.16
CA LEU A 86 8.00 4.01 -16.28
C LEU A 86 6.60 3.48 -16.58
N ILE A 87 5.61 4.36 -16.79
CA ILE A 87 4.25 3.91 -17.10
C ILE A 87 4.22 3.29 -18.51
N ARG A 88 3.78 2.01 -18.56
CA ARG A 88 3.56 1.31 -19.83
C ARG A 88 2.23 1.77 -20.44
N ARG A 89 2.31 2.38 -21.64
CA ARG A 89 1.13 2.70 -22.45
C ARG A 89 0.83 1.54 -23.39
N VAL A 90 -0.41 1.06 -23.39
CA VAL A 90 -0.82 -0.12 -24.17
C VAL A 90 -1.87 0.31 -25.20
N THR A 91 -1.46 0.34 -26.48
CA THR A 91 -2.34 0.68 -27.60
C THR A 91 -3.48 -0.33 -27.73
N GLY A 92 -4.72 0.16 -27.84
CA GLY A 92 -5.93 -0.65 -27.96
C GLY A 92 -6.49 -1.18 -26.63
N ALA A 93 -5.74 -1.04 -25.53
CA ALA A 93 -6.27 -1.32 -24.19
C ALA A 93 -6.97 -0.10 -23.59
N ARG A 94 -7.84 -0.33 -22.63
CA ARG A 94 -8.48 0.70 -21.81
C ARG A 94 -7.77 0.86 -20.48
N SER A 95 -7.62 2.11 -20.04
CA SER A 95 -7.14 2.39 -18.69
C SER A 95 -8.13 1.88 -17.63
N ALA A 96 -7.59 1.49 -16.48
CA ALA A 96 -8.40 0.94 -15.39
C ALA A 96 -9.25 2.03 -14.72
N LEU A 97 -10.44 1.63 -14.27
CA LEU A 97 -11.43 2.47 -13.60
C LEU A 97 -11.91 1.80 -12.33
N ALA A 98 -12.29 2.58 -11.31
CA ALA A 98 -13.05 2.07 -10.20
C ALA A 98 -14.21 3.00 -9.83
N ALA A 99 -15.38 2.42 -9.58
CA ALA A 99 -16.48 3.09 -8.92
C ALA A 99 -16.46 2.72 -7.43
N ILE A 100 -16.41 3.73 -6.56
CA ILE A 100 -16.27 3.53 -5.12
C ILE A 100 -17.38 4.29 -4.41
N LEU A 101 -18.12 3.60 -3.55
CA LEU A 101 -19.07 4.20 -2.63
C LEU A 101 -18.48 4.13 -1.22
N VAL A 102 -18.48 5.25 -0.51
CA VAL A 102 -18.04 5.36 0.90
C VAL A 102 -19.20 5.91 1.72
N ASP A 103 -19.56 5.24 2.81
CA ASP A 103 -20.64 5.70 3.69
C ASP A 103 -20.14 6.61 4.82
N ALA A 104 -21.09 7.06 5.64
CA ALA A 104 -20.80 7.95 6.78
C ALA A 104 -19.94 7.29 7.87
N HIS A 105 -19.81 5.97 7.86
CA HIS A 105 -18.99 5.17 8.81
C HIS A 105 -17.61 4.80 8.24
N GLY A 106 -17.32 5.20 6.99
CA GLY A 106 -16.07 4.85 6.29
C GLY A 106 -16.06 3.45 5.69
N GLU A 107 -17.21 2.73 5.72
CA GLU A 107 -17.38 1.47 5.01
C GLU A 107 -17.49 1.71 3.51
N ARG A 108 -17.11 0.73 2.68
CA ARG A 108 -17.00 0.96 1.24
C ARG A 108 -17.40 -0.24 0.39
N ILE A 109 -17.90 0.07 -0.80
CA ILE A 109 -18.03 -0.85 -1.93
C ILE A 109 -17.09 -0.37 -3.02
N ILE A 110 -16.25 -1.26 -3.54
CA ILE A 110 -15.30 -0.97 -4.62
C ILE A 110 -15.62 -1.88 -5.80
N VAL A 111 -15.83 -1.29 -6.98
CA VAL A 111 -16.11 -2.01 -8.23
C VAL A 111 -15.02 -1.63 -9.25
N PRO A 112 -13.89 -2.34 -9.28
CA PRO A 112 -12.80 -2.05 -10.20
C PRO A 112 -13.02 -2.72 -11.56
N PHE A 113 -12.54 -2.06 -12.61
CA PHE A 113 -12.39 -2.60 -13.95
C PHE A 113 -10.92 -2.55 -14.36
N TYR A 114 -10.40 -3.69 -14.78
CA TYR A 114 -9.05 -3.80 -15.35
C TYR A 114 -9.12 -4.43 -16.75
N ASP A 115 -8.52 -3.78 -17.73
CA ASP A 115 -8.39 -4.37 -19.07
C ASP A 115 -7.26 -5.42 -19.07
N ARG A 116 -7.58 -6.63 -19.56
CA ARG A 116 -6.63 -7.74 -19.60
C ARG A 116 -5.39 -7.46 -20.44
N GLN A 117 -5.50 -6.64 -21.48
CA GLN A 117 -4.35 -6.28 -22.34
C GLN A 117 -3.41 -5.33 -21.56
N ALA A 118 -3.99 -4.37 -20.82
CA ALA A 118 -3.21 -3.50 -19.94
C ALA A 118 -2.55 -4.27 -18.79
N GLN A 119 -3.16 -5.38 -18.34
CA GLN A 119 -2.65 -6.23 -17.27
C GLN A 119 -1.78 -7.41 -17.76
N ALA A 120 -1.52 -7.51 -19.07
CA ALA A 120 -0.65 -8.57 -19.59
C ALA A 120 0.75 -8.51 -18.94
N ASP A 121 1.29 -9.69 -18.63
CA ASP A 121 2.62 -9.80 -18.02
C ASP A 121 3.67 -9.10 -18.91
N PRO A 122 4.55 -8.26 -18.35
CA PRO A 122 5.64 -7.66 -19.11
C PRO A 122 6.77 -8.69 -19.33
N ASP A 123 7.48 -8.56 -20.45
CA ASP A 123 8.60 -9.45 -20.78
C ASP A 123 9.84 -9.18 -19.90
N ALA A 124 10.01 -7.93 -19.43
CA ALA A 124 11.15 -7.50 -18.64
C ALA A 124 10.83 -6.26 -17.79
N LEU A 125 11.71 -5.96 -16.84
CA LEU A 125 11.71 -4.67 -16.14
C LEU A 125 12.00 -3.54 -17.13
N PRO A 126 11.32 -2.37 -16.99
CA PRO A 126 11.57 -1.20 -17.84
C PRO A 126 12.87 -0.43 -17.46
N LEU A 127 13.72 -1.04 -16.64
CA LEU A 127 14.90 -0.44 -16.04
C LEU A 127 16.15 -1.26 -16.38
N ALA A 128 17.20 -0.58 -16.80
CA ALA A 128 18.51 -1.22 -16.98
C ALA A 128 19.19 -1.54 -15.64
N ASP A 129 18.93 -0.75 -14.59
CA ASP A 129 19.56 -0.90 -13.28
C ASP A 129 18.59 -0.55 -12.15
N LEU A 130 18.23 -1.54 -11.36
CA LEU A 130 17.38 -1.38 -10.18
C LEU A 130 18.18 -0.88 -8.94
N SER A 131 19.51 -0.91 -8.98
CA SER A 131 20.35 -0.50 -7.84
C SER A 131 20.21 0.98 -7.47
N ALA A 132 19.63 1.78 -8.38
CA ALA A 132 19.30 3.18 -8.13
C ALA A 132 18.20 3.36 -7.06
N PHE A 133 17.44 2.32 -6.73
CA PHE A 133 16.37 2.35 -5.74
C PHE A 133 16.83 1.72 -4.41
N ASP A 134 16.38 2.31 -3.31
CA ASP A 134 16.67 1.84 -1.96
C ASP A 134 15.69 0.75 -1.50
N ALA A 135 14.45 0.72 -2.03
CA ALA A 135 13.49 -0.35 -1.85
C ALA A 135 12.51 -0.42 -3.04
N VAL A 136 11.88 -1.59 -3.19
CA VAL A 136 10.83 -1.87 -4.18
C VAL A 136 9.58 -2.30 -3.45
N LEU A 137 8.46 -1.64 -3.72
CA LEU A 137 7.13 -1.96 -3.22
C LEU A 137 6.25 -2.42 -4.38
N VAL A 138 5.60 -3.57 -4.24
CA VAL A 138 4.67 -4.07 -5.26
C VAL A 138 3.33 -4.42 -4.64
N ASP A 139 2.26 -4.29 -5.42
CA ASP A 139 0.95 -4.84 -5.09
C ASP A 139 0.64 -6.11 -5.88
N VAL A 140 -0.54 -6.70 -5.64
CA VAL A 140 -1.00 -7.95 -6.24
C VAL A 140 -1.81 -7.76 -7.54
N ARG A 141 -2.00 -6.53 -8.03
CA ARG A 141 -2.91 -6.23 -9.13
C ARG A 141 -2.26 -6.39 -10.52
N TRP A 142 -0.94 -6.42 -10.59
CA TRP A 142 -0.18 -6.73 -11.80
C TRP A 142 0.88 -7.81 -11.52
N PRO A 143 0.46 -9.09 -11.39
CA PRO A 143 1.29 -10.16 -10.86
C PRO A 143 2.59 -10.42 -11.62
N GLY A 144 2.60 -10.25 -12.94
CA GLY A 144 3.80 -10.43 -13.75
C GLY A 144 4.86 -9.38 -13.48
N ALA A 145 4.47 -8.10 -13.44
CA ALA A 145 5.38 -7.00 -13.11
C ALA A 145 5.88 -7.12 -11.65
N ALA A 146 4.96 -7.44 -10.73
CA ALA A 146 5.31 -7.68 -9.33
C ALA A 146 6.35 -8.78 -9.16
N ALA A 147 6.19 -9.92 -9.86
CA ALA A 147 7.15 -11.02 -9.80
C ALA A 147 8.53 -10.63 -10.31
N LEU A 148 8.61 -9.90 -11.43
CA LEU A 148 9.87 -9.39 -11.99
C LEU A 148 10.54 -8.43 -11.00
N ALA A 149 9.80 -7.46 -10.47
CA ALA A 149 10.32 -6.43 -9.57
C ALA A 149 10.82 -7.01 -8.24
N LEU A 150 10.04 -7.89 -7.61
CA LEU A 150 10.43 -8.59 -6.37
C LEU A 150 11.69 -9.42 -6.57
N SER A 151 11.72 -10.25 -7.62
CA SER A 151 12.88 -11.11 -7.91
C SER A 151 14.15 -10.30 -8.16
N ALA A 152 14.04 -9.22 -8.93
CA ALA A 152 15.17 -8.34 -9.22
C ALA A 152 15.68 -7.61 -7.98
N ALA A 153 14.78 -7.03 -7.15
CA ALA A 153 15.15 -6.36 -5.92
C ALA A 153 15.86 -7.32 -4.94
N ARG A 154 15.28 -8.51 -4.75
CA ARG A 154 15.86 -9.53 -3.86
C ARG A 154 17.24 -10.01 -4.34
N SER A 155 17.45 -10.16 -5.65
CA SER A 155 18.73 -10.61 -6.22
C SER A 155 19.90 -9.67 -5.94
N ILE A 156 19.61 -8.36 -5.74
CA ILE A 156 20.61 -7.34 -5.42
C ILE A 156 20.59 -6.91 -3.95
N GLY A 157 19.86 -7.65 -3.08
CA GLY A 157 19.78 -7.38 -1.65
C GLY A 157 19.01 -6.13 -1.26
N ARG A 158 18.14 -5.61 -2.12
CA ARG A 158 17.25 -4.50 -1.79
C ARG A 158 15.96 -5.03 -1.15
N PRO A 159 15.32 -4.28 -0.22
CA PRO A 159 14.00 -4.62 0.27
C PRO A 159 13.01 -4.80 -0.88
N ALA A 160 12.48 -6.03 -1.00
CA ALA A 160 11.46 -6.44 -1.95
C ALA A 160 10.15 -6.62 -1.16
N ILE A 161 9.29 -5.58 -1.16
CA ILE A 161 8.14 -5.45 -0.29
C ILE A 161 6.90 -5.84 -1.08
N LEU A 162 6.13 -6.80 -0.57
CA LEU A 162 4.83 -7.20 -1.12
C LEU A 162 3.70 -6.63 -0.25
N ASP A 163 2.90 -5.76 -0.83
CA ASP A 163 1.56 -5.43 -0.35
C ASP A 163 0.63 -6.59 -0.72
N ALA A 164 0.49 -7.54 0.21
CA ALA A 164 -0.33 -8.73 0.04
C ALA A 164 -1.78 -8.44 0.46
N ASP A 165 -2.55 -7.85 -0.45
CA ASP A 165 -3.99 -7.68 -0.26
C ASP A 165 -4.79 -8.82 -0.92
N THR A 166 -6.11 -8.79 -0.78
CA THR A 166 -7.03 -9.80 -1.32
C THR A 166 -6.83 -10.01 -2.82
N ALA A 167 -6.48 -11.22 -3.19
CA ALA A 167 -6.27 -11.65 -4.57
C ALA A 167 -6.62 -13.15 -4.68
N PRO A 168 -6.74 -13.70 -5.90
CA PRO A 168 -6.77 -15.14 -6.07
C PRO A 168 -5.57 -15.80 -5.37
N VAL A 169 -5.79 -16.95 -4.73
CA VAL A 169 -4.76 -17.62 -3.93
C VAL A 169 -3.51 -17.92 -4.77
N GLU A 170 -3.67 -18.24 -6.04
CA GLU A 170 -2.59 -18.54 -6.99
C GLU A 170 -1.68 -17.32 -7.23
N VAL A 171 -2.24 -16.10 -7.17
CA VAL A 171 -1.46 -14.86 -7.26
C VAL A 171 -0.63 -14.67 -6.01
N LEU A 172 -1.22 -14.86 -4.83
CA LEU A 172 -0.53 -14.76 -3.55
C LEU A 172 0.58 -15.83 -3.47
N GLU A 173 0.28 -17.08 -3.77
CA GLU A 173 1.26 -18.18 -3.77
C GLU A 173 2.43 -17.95 -4.75
N ARG A 174 2.16 -17.30 -5.90
CA ARG A 174 3.20 -16.90 -6.86
C ARG A 174 4.14 -15.83 -6.31
N LEU A 175 3.61 -14.82 -5.58
CA LEU A 175 4.36 -13.63 -5.19
C LEU A 175 5.05 -13.76 -3.83
N LEU A 176 4.42 -14.43 -2.87
CA LEU A 176 4.95 -14.58 -1.50
C LEU A 176 6.40 -15.07 -1.44
N PRO A 177 6.82 -16.11 -2.20
CA PRO A 177 8.20 -16.61 -2.15
C PRO A 177 9.24 -15.63 -2.71
N LEU A 178 8.82 -14.65 -3.50
CA LEU A 178 9.68 -13.67 -4.17
C LEU A 178 9.97 -12.44 -3.30
N ALA A 179 9.15 -12.19 -2.29
CA ALA A 179 9.31 -11.05 -1.39
C ALA A 179 10.38 -11.30 -0.32
N SER A 180 11.05 -10.23 0.11
CA SER A 180 11.86 -10.22 1.35
C SER A 180 11.06 -9.69 2.54
N HIS A 181 10.02 -8.89 2.27
CA HIS A 181 9.11 -8.34 3.27
C HIS A 181 7.67 -8.51 2.77
N ILE A 182 6.87 -9.22 3.55
CA ILE A 182 5.46 -9.48 3.28
C ILE A 182 4.66 -8.71 4.32
N VAL A 183 3.82 -7.79 3.86
CA VAL A 183 2.84 -7.15 4.71
C VAL A 183 1.47 -7.50 4.14
N ALA A 184 0.77 -8.39 4.83
CA ALA A 184 -0.52 -8.91 4.39
C ALA A 184 -1.67 -8.20 5.12
N SER A 185 -2.75 -7.90 4.39
CA SER A 185 -4.01 -7.58 5.06
C SER A 185 -4.57 -8.82 5.76
N GLU A 186 -5.31 -8.63 6.86
CA GLU A 186 -5.98 -9.74 7.55
C GLU A 186 -6.81 -10.62 6.59
N PRO A 187 -7.61 -10.05 5.65
CA PRO A 187 -8.33 -10.86 4.67
C PRO A 187 -7.39 -11.66 3.75
N ALA A 188 -6.27 -11.10 3.29
CA ALA A 188 -5.32 -11.81 2.44
C ALA A 188 -4.59 -12.93 3.20
N ALA A 189 -4.21 -12.68 4.44
CA ALA A 189 -3.61 -13.70 5.29
C ALA A 189 -4.57 -14.89 5.51
N ARG A 190 -5.87 -14.63 5.69
CA ARG A 190 -6.90 -15.67 5.79
C ARG A 190 -7.08 -16.49 4.51
N ILE A 191 -6.91 -15.88 3.33
CA ILE A 191 -6.95 -16.60 2.04
C ILE A 191 -5.80 -17.63 1.98
N VAL A 192 -4.60 -17.25 2.43
CA VAL A 192 -3.41 -18.10 2.35
C VAL A 192 -3.33 -19.12 3.48
N CYS A 193 -3.67 -18.73 4.70
CA CYS A 193 -3.46 -19.53 5.91
C CYS A 193 -4.70 -20.27 6.38
N GLY A 194 -5.90 -19.87 5.89
CA GLY A 194 -7.19 -20.42 6.31
C GLY A 194 -8.04 -19.40 7.06
N HIS A 195 -9.33 -19.41 6.78
CA HIS A 195 -10.28 -18.40 7.25
C HIS A 195 -10.55 -18.38 8.77
N ALA A 196 -10.14 -19.41 9.49
CA ALA A 196 -10.39 -19.55 10.93
C ALA A 196 -9.35 -18.86 11.82
N LEU A 197 -8.23 -18.37 11.27
CA LEU A 197 -7.15 -17.79 12.05
C LEU A 197 -7.42 -16.31 12.36
N ASP A 198 -7.10 -15.91 13.61
CA ASP A 198 -6.95 -14.51 13.98
C ASP A 198 -5.65 -13.93 13.40
N PRO A 199 -5.46 -12.59 13.40
CA PRO A 199 -4.29 -11.96 12.77
C PRO A 199 -2.94 -12.40 13.37
N GLU A 200 -2.87 -12.68 14.68
CA GLU A 200 -1.65 -13.14 15.34
C GLU A 200 -1.28 -14.56 14.88
N SER A 201 -2.25 -15.46 14.91
CA SER A 201 -2.09 -16.84 14.42
C SER A 201 -1.78 -16.91 12.92
N ALA A 202 -2.44 -16.07 12.12
CA ALA A 202 -2.17 -15.96 10.68
C ALA A 202 -0.75 -15.42 10.41
N CYS A 203 -0.27 -14.46 11.20
CA CYS A 203 1.09 -13.95 11.09
C CYS A 203 2.12 -15.05 11.43
N ALA A 204 1.90 -15.82 12.49
CA ALA A 204 2.77 -16.94 12.87
C ALA A 204 2.80 -18.03 11.78
N ASP A 205 1.63 -18.42 11.27
CA ASP A 205 1.51 -19.44 10.24
C ASP A 205 2.18 -19.00 8.93
N LEU A 206 1.90 -17.78 8.45
CA LEU A 206 2.55 -17.25 7.26
C LEU A 206 4.07 -17.15 7.42
N ALA A 207 4.56 -16.71 8.59
CA ALA A 207 5.99 -16.63 8.89
C ALA A 207 6.69 -18.00 8.92
N SER A 208 5.96 -19.07 9.24
CA SER A 208 6.50 -20.44 9.20
C SER A 208 6.75 -20.97 7.78
N ARG A 209 6.11 -20.36 6.78
CA ARG A 209 6.14 -20.78 5.36
C ARG A 209 7.18 -20.05 4.53
N THR A 210 7.88 -19.04 5.09
CA THR A 210 8.84 -18.21 4.33
C THR A 210 9.98 -17.74 5.21
N ASP A 211 11.10 -17.37 4.57
CA ASP A 211 12.23 -16.69 5.20
C ASP A 211 12.09 -15.15 5.20
N ALA A 212 11.06 -14.62 4.54
CA ALA A 212 10.79 -13.19 4.50
C ALA A 212 10.36 -12.64 5.87
N PHE A 213 10.54 -11.34 6.08
CA PHE A 213 9.82 -10.64 7.14
C PHE A 213 8.31 -10.73 6.88
N VAL A 214 7.52 -10.97 7.92
CA VAL A 214 6.05 -11.08 7.82
C VAL A 214 5.38 -10.16 8.83
N ALA A 215 4.41 -9.39 8.34
CA ALA A 215 3.45 -8.66 9.16
C ALA A 215 2.02 -8.87 8.62
N VAL A 216 1.03 -8.79 9.52
CA VAL A 216 -0.41 -8.83 9.18
C VAL A 216 -1.06 -7.58 9.76
N THR A 217 -1.71 -6.79 8.90
CA THR A 217 -2.45 -5.59 9.29
C THR A 217 -3.91 -5.91 9.56
N GLY A 218 -4.44 -5.49 10.72
CA GLY A 218 -5.83 -5.68 11.14
C GLY A 218 -6.59 -4.36 11.33
N GLY A 219 -6.30 -3.34 10.52
CA GLY A 219 -6.96 -2.04 10.58
C GLY A 219 -6.85 -1.40 11.98
N ALA A 220 -7.98 -1.09 12.61
CA ALA A 220 -8.00 -0.51 13.95
C ALA A 220 -7.43 -1.44 15.04
N GLY A 221 -7.31 -2.74 14.77
CA GLY A 221 -6.64 -3.71 15.64
C GLY A 221 -5.13 -3.59 15.67
N GLY A 222 -4.52 -2.88 14.71
CA GLY A 222 -3.07 -2.71 14.63
C GLY A 222 -2.38 -3.69 13.69
N THR A 223 -1.10 -3.96 13.96
CA THR A 223 -0.26 -4.79 13.11
C THR A 223 0.48 -5.84 13.93
N TRP A 224 0.31 -7.09 13.57
CA TRP A 224 1.06 -8.23 14.12
C TRP A 224 2.23 -8.54 13.21
N TRP A 225 3.43 -8.75 13.76
CA TRP A 225 4.61 -9.05 12.98
C TRP A 225 5.49 -10.09 13.65
N HIS A 226 6.09 -10.96 12.86
CA HIS A 226 6.95 -12.03 13.37
C HIS A 226 8.37 -11.52 13.58
N ASP A 227 8.78 -11.43 14.85
CA ASP A 227 10.15 -11.09 15.24
C ASP A 227 11.04 -12.35 15.15
N ARG A 228 11.81 -12.45 14.08
CA ARG A 228 12.68 -13.61 13.83
C ARG A 228 13.80 -13.77 14.86
N ALA A 229 14.22 -12.69 15.53
CA ALA A 229 15.26 -12.77 16.55
C ALA A 229 14.77 -13.50 17.81
N THR A 230 13.47 -13.35 18.13
CA THR A 230 12.84 -13.98 19.30
C THR A 230 11.98 -15.19 18.96
N GLY A 231 11.66 -15.38 17.68
CA GLY A 231 10.73 -16.40 17.20
C GLY A 231 9.27 -16.16 17.63
N ARG A 232 8.91 -14.94 18.00
CA ARG A 232 7.58 -14.59 18.52
C ARG A 232 6.87 -13.59 17.63
N VAL A 233 5.54 -13.66 17.61
CA VAL A 233 4.73 -12.58 17.06
C VAL A 233 4.69 -11.44 18.05
N ARG A 234 4.90 -10.22 17.55
CA ARG A 234 4.79 -8.96 18.30
C ARG A 234 3.63 -8.15 17.72
N HIS A 235 3.15 -7.20 18.48
CA HIS A 235 2.03 -6.36 18.11
C HIS A 235 2.38 -4.87 18.22
N VAL A 236 1.99 -4.10 17.23
CA VAL A 236 1.98 -2.63 17.23
C VAL A 236 0.52 -2.19 17.20
N GLU A 237 0.05 -1.54 18.26
CA GLU A 237 -1.31 -1.00 18.33
C GLU A 237 -1.50 0.11 17.28
N ALA A 238 -2.69 0.20 16.68
CA ALA A 238 -3.03 1.32 15.83
C ALA A 238 -3.39 2.56 16.67
N PRO A 239 -2.99 3.78 16.26
CA PRO A 239 -3.50 4.99 16.88
C PRO A 239 -5.02 5.08 16.76
N LYS A 240 -5.70 5.33 17.87
CA LYS A 240 -7.16 5.44 17.90
C LYS A 240 -7.60 6.76 17.28
N VAL A 241 -8.38 6.67 16.23
CA VAL A 241 -8.93 7.83 15.49
C VAL A 241 -10.41 7.62 15.18
N ASN A 242 -11.15 8.72 15.04
CA ASN A 242 -12.52 8.67 14.50
C ASN A 242 -12.44 8.70 12.98
N ALA A 243 -12.44 7.52 12.36
CA ALA A 243 -12.28 7.38 10.92
C ALA A 243 -13.45 8.00 10.15
N ILE A 244 -13.13 8.81 9.13
CA ILE A 244 -14.08 9.41 8.19
C ILE A 244 -14.09 8.60 6.88
N ASP A 245 -12.90 8.10 6.48
CA ASP A 245 -12.70 7.34 5.24
C ASP A 245 -11.48 6.43 5.39
N THR A 246 -11.69 5.12 5.32
CA THR A 246 -10.64 4.11 5.44
C THR A 246 -10.05 3.68 4.08
N LEU A 247 -10.55 4.23 2.95
CA LEU A 247 -10.04 3.96 1.62
C LEU A 247 -8.55 4.36 1.50
N ALA A 248 -7.72 3.52 0.92
CA ALA A 248 -6.28 3.68 0.77
C ALA A 248 -5.46 3.76 2.09
N ALA A 249 -6.04 3.43 3.26
CA ALA A 249 -5.29 3.41 4.51
C ALA A 249 -4.19 2.33 4.51
N GLY A 250 -4.46 1.16 3.92
CA GLY A 250 -3.48 0.11 3.70
C GLY A 250 -2.35 0.56 2.78
N ASP A 251 -2.69 1.19 1.65
CA ASP A 251 -1.71 1.69 0.68
C ASP A 251 -0.78 2.73 1.32
N VAL A 252 -1.35 3.66 2.12
CA VAL A 252 -0.58 4.66 2.88
C VAL A 252 0.34 3.98 3.90
N PHE A 253 -0.14 2.93 4.57
CA PHE A 253 0.68 2.11 5.47
C PHE A 253 1.88 1.52 4.71
N HIS A 254 1.65 0.89 3.55
CA HIS A 254 2.70 0.24 2.76
C HIS A 254 3.71 1.25 2.21
N GLY A 255 3.25 2.40 1.73
CA GLY A 255 4.13 3.49 1.30
C GLY A 255 5.02 4.02 2.44
N ALA A 256 4.44 4.25 3.62
CA ALA A 256 5.17 4.68 4.79
C ALA A 256 6.15 3.60 5.30
N PHE A 257 5.75 2.33 5.30
CA PHE A 257 6.61 1.21 5.67
C PHE A 257 7.82 1.09 4.73
N ALA A 258 7.61 1.24 3.42
CA ALA A 258 8.68 1.23 2.43
C ALA A 258 9.69 2.37 2.67
N VAL A 259 9.21 3.57 3.00
CA VAL A 259 10.08 4.71 3.40
C VAL A 259 10.89 4.34 4.64
N GLY A 260 10.24 3.81 5.69
CA GLY A 260 10.92 3.41 6.92
C GLY A 260 12.02 2.38 6.70
N LEU A 261 11.77 1.36 5.86
CA LEU A 261 12.79 0.36 5.49
C LEU A 261 13.94 0.97 4.68
N ALA A 262 13.65 1.80 3.69
CA ALA A 262 14.66 2.45 2.86
C ALA A 262 15.57 3.40 3.69
N GLU A 263 15.01 4.01 4.74
CA GLU A 263 15.75 4.84 5.70
C GLU A 263 16.46 4.01 6.80
N ALA A 264 16.37 2.68 6.74
CA ALA A 264 16.93 1.76 7.74
C ALA A 264 16.41 2.00 9.16
N MET A 265 15.14 2.41 9.30
CA MET A 265 14.50 2.49 10.62
C MET A 265 14.47 1.12 11.30
N PRO A 266 14.62 1.03 12.62
CA PRO A 266 14.31 -0.20 13.36
C PRO A 266 12.91 -0.70 13.00
N MET A 267 12.73 -2.02 12.85
CA MET A 267 11.49 -2.60 12.31
C MET A 267 10.22 -2.14 13.05
N GLU A 268 10.24 -2.14 14.36
CA GLU A 268 9.09 -1.69 15.15
C GLU A 268 8.81 -0.19 14.94
N GLU A 269 9.85 0.63 14.75
CA GLU A 269 9.70 2.05 14.46
C GLU A 269 9.11 2.27 13.06
N ALA A 270 9.56 1.53 12.05
CA ALA A 270 8.97 1.55 10.70
C ALA A 270 7.48 1.16 10.71
N LEU A 271 7.09 0.15 11.49
CA LEU A 271 5.70 -0.24 11.65
C LEU A 271 4.86 0.82 12.39
N ARG A 272 5.42 1.47 13.42
CA ARG A 272 4.76 2.59 14.12
C ARG A 272 4.59 3.80 13.19
N PHE A 273 5.60 4.11 12.38
CA PHE A 273 5.55 5.17 11.38
C PHE A 273 4.45 4.91 10.35
N ALA A 274 4.38 3.68 9.83
CA ALA A 274 3.33 3.25 8.89
C ALA A 274 1.94 3.30 9.51
N SER A 275 1.78 2.83 10.76
CA SER A 275 0.51 2.85 11.49
C SER A 275 0.03 4.28 11.75
N ALA A 276 0.94 5.20 12.09
CA ALA A 276 0.62 6.62 12.29
C ALA A 276 0.15 7.28 10.98
N ALA A 277 0.85 7.01 9.86
CA ALA A 277 0.47 7.53 8.56
C ALA A 277 -0.92 7.03 8.12
N ALA A 278 -1.19 5.73 8.27
CA ALA A 278 -2.49 5.13 7.95
C ALA A 278 -3.62 5.69 8.82
N ALA A 279 -3.40 5.87 10.12
CA ALA A 279 -4.38 6.45 11.03
C ALA A 279 -4.73 7.90 10.66
N LEU A 280 -3.73 8.73 10.33
CA LEU A 280 -3.93 10.11 9.87
C LEU A 280 -4.72 10.17 8.57
N LYS A 281 -4.45 9.26 7.62
CA LYS A 281 -5.23 9.16 6.38
C LYS A 281 -6.70 8.95 6.67
N CYS A 282 -7.06 8.13 7.63
CA CYS A 282 -8.45 7.82 7.96
C CYS A 282 -9.26 9.04 8.45
N LEU A 283 -8.61 10.13 8.84
CA LEU A 283 -9.26 11.39 9.27
C LEU A 283 -9.73 12.28 8.10
N ARG A 284 -9.45 11.90 6.84
CA ARG A 284 -9.72 12.74 5.66
C ARG A 284 -10.39 11.92 4.56
N PHE A 285 -11.44 12.50 3.95
CA PHE A 285 -12.13 11.92 2.81
C PHE A 285 -11.29 12.04 1.53
N GLY A 286 -11.51 11.12 0.58
CA GLY A 286 -10.93 11.15 -0.77
C GLY A 286 -9.72 10.23 -0.98
N GLY A 287 -9.72 9.05 -0.34
CA GLY A 287 -8.70 8.02 -0.54
C GLY A 287 -7.28 8.55 -0.32
N ARG A 288 -6.37 8.39 -1.29
CA ARG A 288 -4.97 8.81 -1.19
C ARG A 288 -4.76 10.32 -0.91
N LEU A 289 -5.72 11.16 -1.26
CA LEU A 289 -5.63 12.61 -0.99
C LEU A 289 -5.52 12.90 0.50
N GLY A 290 -6.02 12.00 1.36
CA GLY A 290 -5.89 12.07 2.80
C GLY A 290 -4.53 11.70 3.37
N ALA A 291 -3.57 11.22 2.56
CA ALA A 291 -2.24 10.84 3.02
C ALA A 291 -1.54 12.01 3.72
N PRO A 292 -0.92 11.77 4.90
CA PRO A 292 -0.30 12.82 5.69
C PRO A 292 1.08 13.23 5.14
N THR A 293 1.54 14.38 5.61
CA THR A 293 2.96 14.77 5.50
C THR A 293 3.80 14.03 6.54
N ARG A 294 5.13 14.01 6.31
CA ARG A 294 6.09 13.45 7.28
C ARG A 294 5.99 14.12 8.67
N ALA A 295 5.84 15.44 8.71
CA ALA A 295 5.74 16.17 9.97
C ALA A 295 4.50 15.75 10.78
N GLU A 296 3.33 15.60 10.14
CA GLU A 296 2.12 15.11 10.78
C GLU A 296 2.31 13.67 11.30
N THR A 297 2.94 12.81 10.50
CA THR A 297 3.18 11.40 10.88
C THR A 297 4.10 11.30 12.10
N LEU A 298 5.20 12.04 12.11
CA LEU A 298 6.12 12.07 13.27
C LEU A 298 5.46 12.66 14.52
N ALA A 299 4.61 13.66 14.37
CA ALA A 299 3.85 14.22 15.49
C ALA A 299 2.87 13.20 16.09
N MET A 300 2.14 12.44 15.23
CA MET A 300 1.27 11.35 15.67
C MET A 300 2.06 10.25 16.39
N MET A 301 3.22 9.84 15.86
CA MET A 301 4.09 8.86 16.51
C MET A 301 4.51 9.32 17.90
N ALA A 302 4.99 10.57 18.04
CA ALA A 302 5.43 11.10 19.31
C ALA A 302 4.30 11.19 20.35
N ALA A 303 3.09 11.48 19.90
CA ALA A 303 1.91 11.55 20.76
C ALA A 303 1.43 10.16 21.22
N HIS A 304 1.46 9.17 20.35
CA HIS A 304 0.92 7.83 20.64
C HIS A 304 1.94 6.89 21.30
N TRP A 305 3.22 6.97 20.89
CA TRP A 305 4.33 6.20 21.47
C TRP A 305 5.41 7.16 22.00
N PRO A 306 5.16 7.87 23.11
CA PRO A 306 6.16 8.79 23.65
C PRO A 306 7.43 8.01 24.01
N PRO A 307 8.62 8.59 23.76
CA PRO A 307 9.88 7.98 24.18
C PRO A 307 9.84 7.72 25.69
N ALA A 308 10.34 6.54 26.09
CA ALA A 308 10.46 6.22 27.51
C ALA A 308 11.15 7.36 28.25
N GLN A 309 10.48 7.95 29.23
CA GLN A 309 11.12 8.97 30.07
C GLN A 309 12.38 8.34 30.67
N LYS A 310 13.57 8.84 30.27
CA LYS A 310 14.81 8.48 30.95
C LYS A 310 14.59 8.83 32.42
N GLY A 311 14.45 7.80 33.27
CA GLY A 311 14.27 7.98 34.69
C GLY A 311 15.33 8.98 35.17
N LYS A 312 14.89 10.07 35.79
CA LYS A 312 15.78 10.91 36.56
C LYS A 312 16.37 10.01 37.64
N GLY A 313 17.61 9.54 37.40
CA GLY A 313 18.36 8.84 38.41
C GLY A 313 18.45 9.76 39.63
N SER A 314 17.85 9.27 40.70
CA SER A 314 17.99 9.84 42.05
C SER A 314 19.38 9.54 42.61
#